data_f905999b5360c349833af0bdc7526cd4
#
_entry.id   f905999b5360c349833af0bdc7526cd4
#
_cell.length_a   1.000
_cell.length_b   1.000
_cell.length_c   1.000
_cell.angle_alpha   90.00
_cell.angle_beta   90.00
_cell.angle_gamma   90.00
#
_symmetry.space_group_name_H-M   'P 1'
#
loop_
_entity.id
_entity.type
_entity.pdbx_description
1 polymer ?
#
loop_
_entity_poly.entity_id
_entity_poly.type
_entity_poly.pdbx_seq_one_letter_code
_entity_poly.pdbx_strand_id
1 'polypeptide(L)'
;MSELLNIYRQKINAQILYPRFNIQELLTKYKELEFSDLLNLIKIVNQKLVILQQQEPRITQLLTEISSKYESRLILLDKKFKNPNEIIKKILKKNKEPVYDLLRYTIEVPFKNYISAVYHIYIELLQNGFKEIQKKNQNRWQLGDGYQGVNLILRIGEIYLEIQFHTPESITTKQAQHPEYKQFMDNQCTWIPQSDEENPICKVLRKNLLDNESAITNPFSCFPRGCPPLVSNEGLLDENFPKLISQFQ
;
A
#
# COMPACT_ATOMS: atom_id res chain seq x y z
N MET A 1 -6.28 36.93 8.29
CA MET A 1 -6.01 35.52 7.91
C MET A 1 -5.39 34.69 9.04
N SER A 2 -4.44 35.22 9.82
CA SER A 2 -3.76 34.50 10.92
C SER A 2 -4.69 34.12 12.09
N GLU A 3 -5.63 34.96 12.46
CA GLU A 3 -6.53 34.76 13.60
C GLU A 3 -7.62 33.72 13.32
N LEU A 4 -8.22 33.76 12.15
CA LEU A 4 -9.13 32.72 11.65
C LEU A 4 -8.47 31.33 11.58
N LEU A 5 -7.24 31.27 11.09
CA LEU A 5 -6.43 30.03 11.08
C LEU A 5 -6.18 29.49 12.49
N ASN A 6 -5.98 30.34 13.48
CA ASN A 6 -5.76 29.91 14.87
C ASN A 6 -7.05 29.44 15.53
N ILE A 7 -8.17 30.11 15.32
CA ILE A 7 -9.49 29.68 15.82
C ILE A 7 -9.89 28.33 15.22
N TYR A 8 -9.67 28.15 13.91
CA TYR A 8 -9.94 26.87 13.25
C TYR A 8 -8.97 25.77 13.68
N ARG A 9 -7.67 26.09 13.88
CA ARG A 9 -6.70 25.13 14.47
C ARG A 9 -7.14 24.62 15.83
N GLN A 10 -7.65 25.50 16.71
CA GLN A 10 -8.15 25.11 18.03
C GLN A 10 -9.40 24.22 17.92
N LYS A 11 -10.37 24.56 17.06
CA LYS A 11 -11.59 23.77 16.85
C LYS A 11 -11.31 22.42 16.19
N ILE A 12 -10.42 22.35 15.20
CA ILE A 12 -10.04 21.11 14.54
C ILE A 12 -9.21 20.23 15.49
N ASN A 13 -8.25 20.81 16.22
CA ASN A 13 -7.40 20.06 17.16
C ASN A 13 -8.18 19.48 18.35
N ALA A 14 -9.28 20.13 18.79
CA ALA A 14 -10.13 19.61 19.87
C ALA A 14 -10.99 18.40 19.43
N GLN A 15 -11.20 18.19 18.14
CA GLN A 15 -11.99 17.07 17.58
C GLN A 15 -11.17 15.99 16.89
N ILE A 16 -9.85 16.19 16.74
CA ILE A 16 -8.98 15.29 15.99
C ILE A 16 -8.14 14.45 16.97
N LEU A 17 -8.43 13.15 17.00
CA LEU A 17 -7.68 12.13 17.75
C LEU A 17 -6.32 11.77 17.09
N TYR A 18 -5.97 12.37 15.94
CA TYR A 18 -4.79 11.98 15.12
C TYR A 18 -3.88 13.14 14.69
N PRO A 19 -2.65 12.81 14.25
CA PRO A 19 -1.59 13.79 14.06
C PRO A 19 -2.02 14.96 13.20
N ARG A 20 -1.61 16.13 13.62
CA ARG A 20 -1.94 17.44 13.10
C ARG A 20 -1.77 17.52 11.58
N PHE A 21 -2.84 17.83 10.85
CA PHE A 21 -2.74 18.20 9.44
C PHE A 21 -1.88 19.46 9.29
N ASN A 22 -0.92 19.42 8.39
CA ASN A 22 -0.14 20.60 8.05
C ASN A 22 -0.90 21.43 7.00
N ILE A 23 -1.89 22.21 7.49
CA ILE A 23 -2.77 23.02 6.65
C ILE A 23 -1.96 24.02 5.82
N GLN A 24 -0.92 24.61 6.42
CA GLN A 24 -0.08 25.60 5.75
C GLN A 24 0.67 25.01 4.55
N GLU A 25 1.23 23.82 4.71
CA GLU A 25 1.89 23.10 3.62
C GLU A 25 0.90 22.76 2.49
N LEU A 26 -0.31 22.31 2.85
CA LEU A 26 -1.33 21.95 1.88
C LEU A 26 -1.80 23.16 1.09
N LEU A 27 -2.07 24.30 1.74
CA LEU A 27 -2.46 25.53 1.06
C LEU A 27 -1.35 26.10 0.19
N THR A 28 -0.10 26.02 0.63
CA THR A 28 1.05 26.47 -0.17
C THR A 28 1.21 25.63 -1.43
N LYS A 29 0.99 24.32 -1.31
CA LYS A 29 1.15 23.37 -2.42
C LYS A 29 -0.02 23.43 -3.43
N TYR A 30 -1.22 23.65 -2.94
CA TYR A 30 -2.46 23.66 -3.74
C TYR A 30 -3.11 25.05 -3.70
N LYS A 31 -2.44 26.03 -4.32
CA LYS A 31 -2.82 27.45 -4.28
C LYS A 31 -4.21 27.75 -4.82
N GLU A 32 -4.71 26.90 -5.72
CA GLU A 32 -6.03 27.06 -6.35
C GLU A 32 -7.17 26.46 -5.50
N LEU A 33 -6.82 25.75 -4.41
CA LEU A 33 -7.81 25.13 -3.54
C LEU A 33 -8.38 26.16 -2.55
N GLU A 34 -9.68 26.34 -2.58
CA GLU A 34 -10.37 27.17 -1.60
C GLU A 34 -10.18 26.60 -0.18
N PHE A 35 -9.98 27.50 0.79
CA PHE A 35 -9.75 27.08 2.17
C PHE A 35 -10.92 26.27 2.75
N SER A 36 -12.16 26.63 2.38
CA SER A 36 -13.39 25.91 2.75
C SER A 36 -13.38 24.46 2.25
N ASP A 37 -12.93 24.24 1.02
CA ASP A 37 -12.88 22.90 0.40
C ASP A 37 -11.82 22.03 1.07
N LEU A 38 -10.65 22.62 1.39
CA LEU A 38 -9.63 21.92 2.16
C LEU A 38 -10.13 21.49 3.55
N LEU A 39 -10.87 22.38 4.25
CA LEU A 39 -11.46 22.05 5.55
C LEU A 39 -12.49 20.93 5.46
N ASN A 40 -13.35 20.96 4.46
CA ASN A 40 -14.32 19.89 4.21
C ASN A 40 -13.60 18.56 3.94
N LEU A 41 -12.56 18.56 3.13
CA LEU A 41 -11.76 17.37 2.86
C LEU A 41 -11.09 16.84 4.12
N ILE A 42 -10.49 17.71 4.94
CA ILE A 42 -9.90 17.34 6.24
C ILE A 42 -10.95 16.67 7.13
N LYS A 43 -12.15 17.25 7.22
CA LYS A 43 -13.25 16.68 8.00
C LYS A 43 -13.64 15.28 7.54
N ILE A 44 -13.79 15.08 6.24
CA ILE A 44 -14.11 13.77 5.65
C ILE A 44 -13.02 12.75 5.94
N VAL A 45 -11.76 13.10 5.73
CA VAL A 45 -10.61 12.22 5.99
C VAL A 45 -10.54 11.86 7.48
N ASN A 46 -10.73 12.84 8.37
CA ASN A 46 -10.71 12.61 9.80
C ASN A 46 -11.82 11.66 10.26
N GLN A 47 -13.04 11.83 9.77
CA GLN A 47 -14.16 10.91 10.08
C GLN A 47 -13.83 9.47 9.66
N LYS A 48 -13.27 9.29 8.47
CA LYS A 48 -12.83 7.95 8.02
C LYS A 48 -11.73 7.37 8.90
N LEU A 49 -10.75 8.16 9.31
CA LEU A 49 -9.68 7.69 10.19
C LEU A 49 -10.20 7.28 11.57
N VAL A 50 -11.17 8.00 12.14
CA VAL A 50 -11.82 7.63 13.41
C VAL A 50 -12.51 6.27 13.31
N ILE A 51 -13.27 6.03 12.24
CA ILE A 51 -13.92 4.72 12.01
C ILE A 51 -12.86 3.61 11.87
N LEU A 52 -11.81 3.87 11.11
CA LEU A 52 -10.73 2.91 10.93
C LEU A 52 -10.05 2.55 12.26
N GLN A 53 -9.80 3.55 13.13
CA GLN A 53 -9.20 3.33 14.44
C GLN A 53 -10.05 2.43 15.36
N GLN A 54 -11.37 2.59 15.31
CA GLN A 54 -12.28 1.78 16.12
C GLN A 54 -12.27 0.31 15.67
N GLN A 55 -12.09 0.03 14.39
CA GLN A 55 -12.12 -1.31 13.82
C GLN A 55 -10.73 -1.97 13.74
N GLU A 56 -9.68 -1.16 13.74
CA GLU A 56 -8.30 -1.60 13.56
C GLU A 56 -7.85 -2.70 14.54
N PRO A 57 -8.12 -2.63 15.86
CA PRO A 57 -7.66 -3.66 16.80
C PRO A 57 -8.20 -5.05 16.43
N ARG A 58 -9.47 -5.14 16.03
CA ARG A 58 -10.08 -6.38 15.59
C ARG A 58 -9.47 -6.91 14.30
N ILE A 59 -9.21 -6.02 13.35
CA ILE A 59 -8.57 -6.39 12.08
C ILE A 59 -7.15 -6.87 12.33
N THR A 60 -6.38 -6.18 13.16
CA THR A 60 -5.01 -6.57 13.53
C THR A 60 -4.98 -7.93 14.20
N GLN A 61 -5.88 -8.17 15.16
CA GLN A 61 -5.97 -9.46 15.82
C GLN A 61 -6.24 -10.59 14.82
N LEU A 62 -7.25 -10.43 13.97
CA LEU A 62 -7.61 -11.42 12.95
C LEU A 62 -6.45 -11.70 11.98
N LEU A 63 -5.79 -10.66 11.49
CA LEU A 63 -4.63 -10.80 10.60
C LEU A 63 -3.46 -11.51 11.30
N THR A 64 -3.24 -11.22 12.58
CA THR A 64 -2.21 -11.90 13.37
C THR A 64 -2.49 -13.38 13.53
N GLU A 65 -3.74 -13.73 13.87
CA GLU A 65 -4.19 -15.11 14.02
C GLU A 65 -4.05 -15.90 12.71
N ILE A 66 -4.50 -15.32 11.59
CA ILE A 66 -4.39 -15.96 10.28
C ILE A 66 -2.92 -16.13 9.88
N SER A 67 -2.11 -15.05 9.96
CA SER A 67 -0.71 -15.10 9.52
C SER A 67 0.12 -16.11 10.30
N SER A 68 -0.12 -16.23 11.60
CA SER A 68 0.65 -17.15 12.46
C SER A 68 0.49 -18.62 12.08
N LYS A 69 -0.65 -19.02 11.50
CA LYS A 69 -0.87 -20.40 11.02
C LYS A 69 0.08 -20.79 9.88
N TYR A 70 0.62 -19.81 9.17
CA TYR A 70 1.47 -20.00 7.99
C TYR A 70 2.91 -19.52 8.22
N GLU A 71 3.41 -19.58 9.45
CA GLU A 71 4.75 -19.14 9.84
C GLU A 71 5.05 -17.68 9.45
N SER A 72 4.02 -16.87 9.25
CA SER A 72 4.10 -15.47 8.81
C SER A 72 3.77 -14.54 9.96
N ARG A 73 4.19 -13.27 9.86
CA ARG A 73 3.96 -12.30 10.94
C ARG A 73 3.65 -10.90 10.41
N LEU A 74 2.81 -10.19 11.15
CA LEU A 74 2.61 -8.76 10.92
C LEU A 74 3.85 -7.97 11.37
N ILE A 75 4.29 -7.05 10.53
CA ILE A 75 5.38 -6.13 10.81
C ILE A 75 4.97 -4.69 10.51
N LEU A 76 5.77 -3.71 10.94
CA LEU A 76 5.54 -2.27 10.69
C LEU A 76 4.16 -1.78 11.17
N LEU A 77 3.67 -2.30 12.29
CA LEU A 77 2.37 -1.93 12.84
C LEU A 77 2.29 -0.45 13.26
N ASP A 78 3.41 0.18 13.56
CA ASP A 78 3.55 1.63 13.79
C ASP A 78 3.25 2.47 12.55
N LYS A 79 3.36 1.89 11.34
CA LYS A 79 3.15 2.51 10.03
C LYS A 79 1.85 2.09 9.33
N LYS A 80 0.96 1.39 10.04
CA LYS A 80 -0.28 0.86 9.45
C LYS A 80 -1.25 1.94 8.98
N PHE A 81 -1.27 3.09 9.62
CA PHE A 81 -2.06 4.22 9.15
C PHE A 81 -1.26 5.13 8.24
N LYS A 82 -1.84 5.47 7.10
CA LYS A 82 -1.25 6.44 6.20
C LYS A 82 -1.26 7.83 6.83
N ASN A 83 -0.19 8.59 6.62
CA ASN A 83 -0.11 9.97 7.09
C ASN A 83 -1.29 10.80 6.51
N PRO A 84 -2.05 11.54 7.35
CA PRO A 84 -3.21 12.30 6.92
C PRO A 84 -2.92 13.32 5.81
N ASN A 85 -1.77 13.99 5.84
CA ASN A 85 -1.38 14.91 4.77
C ASN A 85 -1.17 14.19 3.44
N GLU A 86 -0.57 12.99 3.46
CA GLU A 86 -0.39 12.18 2.26
C GLU A 86 -1.73 11.66 1.70
N ILE A 87 -2.73 11.43 2.58
CA ILE A 87 -4.09 11.10 2.15
C ILE A 87 -4.69 12.25 1.36
N ILE A 88 -4.65 13.47 1.91
CA ILE A 88 -5.19 14.65 1.25
C ILE A 88 -4.47 14.91 -0.07
N LYS A 89 -3.13 14.88 -0.08
CA LYS A 89 -2.34 15.01 -1.32
C LYS A 89 -2.78 14.00 -2.38
N LYS A 90 -3.03 12.75 -1.98
CA LYS A 90 -3.46 11.69 -2.90
C LYS A 90 -4.86 11.93 -3.46
N ILE A 91 -5.80 12.38 -2.62
CA ILE A 91 -7.17 12.72 -3.06
C ILE A 91 -7.13 13.88 -4.05
N LEU A 92 -6.40 14.94 -3.73
CA LEU A 92 -6.28 16.12 -4.59
C LEU A 92 -5.62 15.81 -5.94
N LYS A 93 -4.61 14.92 -5.94
CA LYS A 93 -3.91 14.50 -7.16
C LYS A 93 -4.77 13.59 -8.05
N LYS A 94 -5.62 12.73 -7.47
CA LYS A 94 -6.36 11.66 -8.17
C LYS A 94 -7.81 12.01 -8.50
N ASN A 95 -8.24 13.24 -8.29
CA ASN A 95 -9.56 13.74 -8.70
C ASN A 95 -10.74 12.85 -8.25
N LYS A 96 -10.81 12.53 -6.94
CA LYS A 96 -11.94 11.84 -6.27
C LYS A 96 -11.96 10.30 -6.26
N GLU A 97 -10.95 9.62 -6.72
CA GLU A 97 -10.89 8.16 -6.50
C GLU A 97 -10.79 7.80 -5.01
N PRO A 98 -11.44 6.72 -4.55
CA PRO A 98 -11.29 6.25 -3.18
C PRO A 98 -9.82 5.96 -2.85
N VAL A 99 -9.36 6.41 -1.67
CA VAL A 99 -8.04 6.05 -1.17
C VAL A 99 -8.15 4.71 -0.47
N TYR A 100 -7.64 3.66 -1.09
CA TYR A 100 -7.74 2.28 -0.60
C TYR A 100 -6.70 1.93 0.45
N ASP A 101 -5.62 2.71 0.57
CA ASP A 101 -4.44 2.45 1.42
C ASP A 101 -4.39 3.34 2.67
N LEU A 102 -5.56 3.68 3.24
CA LEU A 102 -5.66 4.42 4.50
C LEU A 102 -5.17 3.57 5.67
N LEU A 103 -5.54 2.30 5.67
CA LEU A 103 -5.07 1.27 6.58
C LEU A 103 -4.26 0.26 5.77
N ARG A 104 -3.03 0.02 6.20
CA ARG A 104 -2.08 -0.84 5.51
C ARG A 104 -1.45 -1.80 6.49
N TYR A 105 -1.41 -3.07 6.11
CA TYR A 105 -0.67 -4.09 6.83
C TYR A 105 0.45 -4.64 5.97
N THR A 106 1.56 -4.96 6.61
CA THR A 106 2.66 -5.68 5.98
C THR A 106 2.82 -7.02 6.67
N ILE A 107 2.75 -8.09 5.90
CA ILE A 107 2.96 -9.46 6.35
C ILE A 107 4.31 -9.93 5.82
N GLU A 108 5.21 -10.25 6.73
CA GLU A 108 6.47 -10.88 6.41
C GLU A 108 6.24 -12.38 6.33
N VAL A 109 6.62 -12.97 5.19
CA VAL A 109 6.43 -14.38 4.86
C VAL A 109 7.79 -15.00 4.56
N PRO A 110 8.16 -16.12 5.19
CA PRO A 110 9.41 -16.82 4.88
C PRO A 110 9.48 -17.20 3.40
N PHE A 111 10.66 -17.04 2.79
CA PHE A 111 10.87 -17.31 1.36
C PHE A 111 10.42 -18.72 0.96
N LYS A 112 10.79 -19.73 1.77
CA LYS A 112 10.55 -21.17 1.49
C LYS A 112 9.08 -21.54 1.26
N ASN A 113 8.14 -20.82 1.91
CA ASN A 113 6.70 -21.08 1.83
C ASN A 113 5.90 -19.84 1.36
N TYR A 114 6.58 -18.87 0.76
CA TYR A 114 5.99 -17.56 0.42
C TYR A 114 4.68 -17.69 -0.38
N ILE A 115 4.71 -18.45 -1.48
CA ILE A 115 3.56 -18.56 -2.39
C ILE A 115 2.39 -19.26 -1.71
N SER A 116 2.67 -20.41 -1.06
CA SER A 116 1.64 -21.16 -0.35
C SER A 116 1.03 -20.37 0.79
N ALA A 117 1.85 -19.69 1.60
CA ALA A 117 1.37 -18.87 2.70
C ALA A 117 0.52 -17.68 2.22
N VAL A 118 0.98 -16.94 1.20
CA VAL A 118 0.20 -15.83 0.62
C VAL A 118 -1.16 -16.31 0.13
N TYR A 119 -1.19 -17.45 -0.57
CA TYR A 119 -2.44 -18.04 -1.06
C TYR A 119 -3.39 -18.40 0.09
N HIS A 120 -2.92 -19.15 1.08
CA HIS A 120 -3.77 -19.61 2.18
C HIS A 120 -4.26 -18.46 3.05
N ILE A 121 -3.39 -17.48 3.34
CA ILE A 121 -3.79 -16.25 4.05
C ILE A 121 -4.89 -15.52 3.28
N TYR A 122 -4.73 -15.37 1.96
CA TYR A 122 -5.74 -14.72 1.12
C TYR A 122 -7.09 -15.46 1.17
N ILE A 123 -7.10 -16.79 1.03
CA ILE A 123 -8.34 -17.59 1.11
C ILE A 123 -9.00 -17.45 2.48
N GLU A 124 -8.23 -17.53 3.59
CA GLU A 124 -8.80 -17.34 4.93
C GLU A 124 -9.37 -15.93 5.12
N LEU A 125 -8.75 -14.89 4.54
CA LEU A 125 -9.32 -13.54 4.58
C LEU A 125 -10.68 -13.49 3.89
N LEU A 126 -10.82 -14.09 2.72
CA LEU A 126 -12.11 -14.16 2.02
C LEU A 126 -13.16 -14.92 2.84
N GLN A 127 -12.80 -16.03 3.46
CA GLN A 127 -13.68 -16.81 4.35
C GLN A 127 -14.10 -16.02 5.60
N ASN A 128 -13.28 -15.09 6.07
CA ASN A 128 -13.57 -14.19 7.17
C ASN A 128 -14.32 -12.90 6.75
N GLY A 129 -14.87 -12.88 5.53
CA GLY A 129 -15.76 -11.82 5.05
C GLY A 129 -15.06 -10.64 4.39
N PHE A 130 -13.75 -10.72 4.17
CA PHE A 130 -13.08 -9.74 3.30
C PHE A 130 -13.53 -9.94 1.86
N LYS A 131 -13.65 -8.86 1.14
CA LYS A 131 -13.98 -8.85 -0.29
C LYS A 131 -12.86 -8.21 -1.07
N GLU A 132 -12.52 -8.83 -2.18
CA GLU A 132 -11.51 -8.31 -3.10
C GLU A 132 -12.01 -7.08 -3.85
N ILE A 133 -11.13 -6.12 -4.05
CA ILE A 133 -11.35 -5.02 -4.98
C ILE A 133 -10.65 -5.36 -6.29
N GLN A 134 -11.43 -5.88 -7.23
CA GLN A 134 -10.96 -6.30 -8.54
C GLN A 134 -10.09 -5.23 -9.23
N LYS A 135 -9.09 -5.66 -9.99
CA LYS A 135 -8.14 -4.81 -10.74
C LYS A 135 -7.23 -3.91 -9.89
N LYS A 136 -7.24 -4.06 -8.55
CA LYS A 136 -6.34 -3.31 -7.65
C LYS A 136 -5.26 -4.19 -7.02
N ASN A 137 -5.43 -5.53 -7.07
CA ASN A 137 -4.45 -6.47 -6.58
C ASN A 137 -3.28 -6.62 -7.55
N GLN A 138 -2.07 -6.72 -7.05
CA GLN A 138 -0.86 -6.73 -7.87
C GLN A 138 0.17 -7.72 -7.32
N ASN A 139 0.62 -8.61 -8.19
CA ASN A 139 1.85 -9.37 -7.97
C ASN A 139 3.02 -8.61 -8.61
N ARG A 140 3.74 -7.86 -7.80
CA ARG A 140 4.80 -6.96 -8.24
C ARG A 140 6.11 -7.69 -8.54
N TRP A 141 6.28 -8.93 -8.08
CA TRP A 141 7.40 -9.78 -8.45
C TRP A 141 7.54 -10.01 -9.96
N GLN A 142 6.44 -9.85 -10.69
CA GLN A 142 6.38 -10.10 -12.13
C GLN A 142 6.42 -8.82 -12.96
N LEU A 143 6.24 -7.65 -12.35
CA LEU A 143 6.13 -6.39 -13.10
C LEU A 143 7.48 -5.74 -13.43
N GLY A 144 8.54 -6.09 -12.71
CA GLY A 144 9.87 -5.53 -12.94
C GLY A 144 9.98 -4.01 -12.74
N ASP A 145 9.16 -3.47 -11.85
CA ASP A 145 9.01 -2.03 -11.62
C ASP A 145 9.70 -1.54 -10.33
N GLY A 146 10.75 -2.23 -9.90
CA GLY A 146 11.54 -1.84 -8.74
C GLY A 146 10.83 -2.01 -7.39
N TYR A 147 9.80 -2.87 -7.33
CA TYR A 147 9.11 -3.22 -6.11
C TYR A 147 8.78 -4.71 -6.12
N GLN A 148 9.18 -5.42 -5.08
CA GLN A 148 8.97 -6.87 -4.98
C GLN A 148 8.07 -7.21 -3.80
N GLY A 149 6.87 -7.70 -4.10
CA GLY A 149 5.86 -8.08 -3.13
C GLY A 149 4.54 -8.38 -3.79
N VAL A 150 3.58 -8.85 -3.01
CA VAL A 150 2.18 -8.98 -3.43
C VAL A 150 1.35 -7.98 -2.65
N ASN A 151 0.59 -7.15 -3.35
CA ASN A 151 -0.32 -6.17 -2.75
C ASN A 151 -1.76 -6.58 -3.01
N LEU A 152 -2.53 -6.73 -1.95
CA LEU A 152 -3.97 -6.97 -2.00
C LEU A 152 -4.71 -5.74 -1.50
N ILE A 153 -5.69 -5.28 -2.27
CA ILE A 153 -6.67 -4.29 -1.80
C ILE A 153 -7.95 -5.03 -1.48
N LEU A 154 -8.32 -5.02 -0.21
CA LEU A 154 -9.47 -5.72 0.31
C LEU A 154 -10.45 -4.75 0.97
N ARG A 155 -11.69 -5.18 1.10
CA ARG A 155 -12.74 -4.48 1.85
C ARG A 155 -13.37 -5.41 2.88
N ILE A 156 -13.58 -4.90 4.10
CA ILE A 156 -14.41 -5.54 5.12
C ILE A 156 -15.46 -4.51 5.62
N GLY A 157 -16.74 -4.80 5.44
CA GLY A 157 -17.78 -3.78 5.61
C GLY A 157 -17.52 -2.57 4.72
N GLU A 158 -17.43 -1.39 5.30
CA GLU A 158 -17.11 -0.13 4.59
C GLU A 158 -15.63 0.25 4.64
N ILE A 159 -14.77 -0.62 5.19
CA ILE A 159 -13.35 -0.36 5.36
C ILE A 159 -12.56 -0.96 4.21
N TYR A 160 -11.76 -0.12 3.55
CA TYR A 160 -10.74 -0.53 2.60
C TYR A 160 -9.39 -0.59 3.29
N LEU A 161 -8.61 -1.63 2.95
CA LEU A 161 -7.26 -1.79 3.47
C LEU A 161 -6.35 -2.41 2.39
N GLU A 162 -5.07 -2.09 2.50
CA GLU A 162 -4.01 -2.69 1.70
C GLU A 162 -3.25 -3.71 2.55
N ILE A 163 -3.09 -4.93 2.05
CA ILE A 163 -2.22 -5.95 2.64
C ILE A 163 -1.06 -6.18 1.69
N GLN A 164 0.16 -6.03 2.21
CA GLN A 164 1.40 -6.21 1.48
C GLN A 164 2.12 -7.43 2.01
N PHE A 165 2.46 -8.37 1.13
CA PHE A 165 3.24 -9.56 1.46
C PHE A 165 4.66 -9.39 0.96
N HIS A 166 5.61 -9.59 1.85
CA HIS A 166 7.04 -9.45 1.56
C HIS A 166 7.82 -10.62 2.14
N THR A 167 8.93 -10.99 1.48
CA THR A 167 9.97 -11.77 2.14
C THR A 167 10.79 -10.87 3.06
N PRO A 168 11.56 -11.43 4.04
CA PRO A 168 12.47 -10.63 4.88
C PRO A 168 13.45 -9.78 4.06
N GLU A 169 13.93 -10.31 2.94
CA GLU A 169 14.85 -9.58 2.05
C GLU A 169 14.14 -8.44 1.33
N SER A 170 12.97 -8.72 0.72
CA SER A 170 12.26 -7.69 -0.06
C SER A 170 11.78 -6.53 0.81
N ILE A 171 11.37 -6.78 2.06
CA ILE A 171 10.97 -5.68 2.96
C ILE A 171 12.17 -4.85 3.42
N THR A 172 13.31 -5.49 3.67
CA THR A 172 14.54 -4.79 4.04
C THR A 172 14.99 -3.86 2.91
N THR A 173 15.04 -4.37 1.69
CA THR A 173 15.38 -3.58 0.50
C THR A 173 14.39 -2.43 0.28
N LYS A 174 13.09 -2.70 0.35
CA LYS A 174 12.05 -1.68 0.25
C LYS A 174 12.24 -0.55 1.28
N GLN A 175 12.56 -0.89 2.53
CA GLN A 175 12.80 0.11 3.57
C GLN A 175 14.05 0.94 3.30
N ALA A 176 15.14 0.31 2.86
CA ALA A 176 16.38 0.99 2.51
C ALA A 176 16.20 1.94 1.31
N GLN A 177 15.43 1.53 0.30
CA GLN A 177 15.20 2.32 -0.92
C GLN A 177 14.09 3.36 -0.81
N HIS A 178 13.33 3.37 0.29
CA HIS A 178 12.18 4.27 0.42
C HIS A 178 12.48 5.75 0.15
N PRO A 179 13.61 6.33 0.57
CA PRO A 179 13.97 7.71 0.26
C PRO A 179 14.14 7.94 -1.26
N GLU A 180 14.83 7.05 -1.96
CA GLU A 180 15.05 7.13 -3.41
C GLU A 180 13.74 6.95 -4.18
N TYR A 181 12.92 5.97 -3.78
CA TYR A 181 11.60 5.78 -4.34
C TYR A 181 10.72 7.03 -4.18
N LYS A 182 10.79 7.69 -3.03
CA LYS A 182 10.05 8.94 -2.81
C LYS A 182 10.55 10.04 -3.75
N GLN A 183 11.86 10.19 -3.93
CA GLN A 183 12.42 11.14 -4.91
C GLN A 183 11.98 10.81 -6.33
N PHE A 184 11.97 9.53 -6.71
CA PHE A 184 11.50 9.07 -8.01
C PHE A 184 10.06 9.50 -8.27
N MET A 185 9.17 9.29 -7.30
CA MET A 185 7.76 9.68 -7.39
C MET A 185 7.54 11.20 -7.36
N ASP A 186 8.31 11.94 -6.55
CA ASP A 186 8.22 13.39 -6.43
C ASP A 186 8.70 14.10 -7.70
N ASN A 187 9.68 13.54 -8.40
CA ASN A 187 10.16 14.01 -9.72
C ASN A 187 9.27 13.54 -10.89
N GLN A 188 8.15 12.86 -10.62
CA GLN A 188 7.23 12.33 -11.62
C GLN A 188 7.90 11.37 -12.62
N CYS A 189 8.93 10.67 -12.19
CA CYS A 189 9.65 9.71 -13.01
C CYS A 189 8.74 8.52 -13.38
N THR A 190 9.03 7.88 -14.52
CA THR A 190 8.33 6.69 -15.01
C THR A 190 9.26 5.49 -15.05
N TRP A 191 8.72 4.28 -14.80
CA TRP A 191 9.49 3.05 -14.88
C TRP A 191 9.93 2.72 -16.31
N ILE A 192 9.08 3.08 -17.27
CA ILE A 192 9.40 2.98 -18.70
C ILE A 192 9.66 4.38 -19.21
N PRO A 193 10.84 4.68 -19.79
CA PRO A 193 11.13 5.96 -20.41
C PRO A 193 10.12 6.28 -21.49
N GLN A 194 9.55 7.49 -21.46
CA GLN A 194 8.60 7.94 -22.48
C GLN A 194 9.28 8.60 -23.66
N SER A 195 10.55 8.99 -23.53
CA SER A 195 11.36 9.59 -24.59
C SER A 195 12.86 9.40 -24.30
N ASP A 196 13.70 9.58 -25.31
CA ASP A 196 15.15 9.56 -25.18
C ASP A 196 15.69 10.77 -24.37
N GLU A 197 14.91 11.84 -24.26
CA GLU A 197 15.20 13.06 -23.48
C GLU A 197 14.72 12.95 -22.02
N GLU A 198 14.89 11.80 -21.42
CA GLU A 198 14.49 11.60 -20.04
C GLU A 198 15.35 12.46 -19.07
N ASN A 199 14.69 12.98 -18.02
CA ASN A 199 15.37 13.67 -16.93
C ASN A 199 16.51 12.80 -16.36
N PRO A 200 17.77 13.27 -16.36
CA PRO A 200 18.93 12.52 -15.89
C PRO A 200 18.77 11.97 -14.46
N ILE A 201 18.09 12.72 -13.58
CA ILE A 201 17.79 12.30 -12.20
C ILE A 201 16.89 11.05 -12.21
N CYS A 202 15.86 11.02 -13.07
CA CYS A 202 14.98 9.87 -13.20
C CYS A 202 15.71 8.62 -13.67
N LYS A 203 16.63 8.78 -14.61
CA LYS A 203 17.46 7.68 -15.12
C LYS A 203 18.34 7.08 -14.02
N VAL A 204 18.98 7.91 -13.20
CA VAL A 204 19.83 7.46 -12.08
C VAL A 204 18.99 6.78 -11.01
N LEU A 205 17.90 7.42 -10.56
CA LEU A 205 17.02 6.85 -9.52
C LEU A 205 16.41 5.51 -9.96
N ARG A 206 15.96 5.42 -11.21
CA ARG A 206 15.42 4.16 -11.75
C ARG A 206 16.47 3.06 -11.75
N LYS A 207 17.68 3.36 -12.22
CA LYS A 207 18.77 2.38 -12.24
C LYS A 207 19.06 1.87 -10.82
N ASN A 208 19.25 2.77 -9.85
CA ASN A 208 19.55 2.39 -8.47
C ASN A 208 18.44 1.51 -7.87
N LEU A 209 17.17 1.87 -8.11
CA LEU A 209 16.04 1.10 -7.61
C LEU A 209 15.98 -0.30 -8.24
N LEU A 210 16.19 -0.43 -9.54
CA LEU A 210 16.18 -1.71 -10.25
C LEU A 210 17.39 -2.59 -9.92
N ASP A 211 18.57 -2.02 -9.80
CA ASP A 211 19.81 -2.77 -9.48
C ASP A 211 19.70 -3.40 -8.09
N ASN A 212 19.17 -2.67 -7.11
CA ASN A 212 18.99 -3.20 -5.76
C ASN A 212 17.89 -4.28 -5.68
N GLU A 213 16.77 -4.11 -6.42
CA GLU A 213 15.68 -5.10 -6.45
C GLU A 213 16.09 -6.37 -7.21
N SER A 214 16.94 -6.27 -8.21
CA SER A 214 17.43 -7.43 -8.97
C SER A 214 18.30 -8.39 -8.14
N ALA A 215 18.87 -7.91 -7.03
CA ALA A 215 19.64 -8.72 -6.10
C ALA A 215 18.76 -9.62 -5.21
N ILE A 216 17.43 -9.37 -5.16
CA ILE A 216 16.52 -10.15 -4.33
C ILE A 216 16.06 -11.40 -5.08
N THR A 217 16.12 -12.54 -4.40
CA THR A 217 15.62 -13.80 -4.98
C THR A 217 14.10 -13.76 -5.12
N ASN A 218 13.64 -13.95 -6.37
CA ASN A 218 12.21 -14.00 -6.66
C ASN A 218 11.63 -15.38 -6.25
N PRO A 219 10.68 -15.46 -5.29
CA PRO A 219 10.08 -16.73 -4.88
C PRO A 219 9.32 -17.43 -6.00
N PHE A 220 8.91 -16.71 -7.04
CA PHE A 220 8.25 -17.29 -8.21
C PHE A 220 9.23 -17.84 -9.27
N SER A 221 10.54 -17.59 -9.14
CA SER A 221 11.53 -18.09 -10.10
C SER A 221 11.65 -19.62 -10.11
N CYS A 222 11.26 -20.27 -9.00
CA CYS A 222 11.28 -21.74 -8.87
C CYS A 222 10.09 -22.41 -9.56
N PHE A 223 9.10 -21.66 -10.04
CA PHE A 223 7.96 -22.22 -10.75
C PHE A 223 8.24 -22.38 -12.23
N PRO A 224 7.76 -23.47 -12.87
CA PRO A 224 7.88 -23.66 -14.31
C PRO A 224 7.33 -22.46 -15.08
N ARG A 225 7.97 -22.12 -16.20
CA ARG A 225 7.44 -21.07 -17.10
C ARG A 225 6.02 -21.46 -17.53
N GLY A 226 5.06 -20.58 -17.24
CA GLY A 226 3.63 -20.81 -17.48
C GLY A 226 2.79 -21.00 -16.24
N CYS A 227 3.36 -20.89 -15.04
CA CYS A 227 2.53 -20.76 -13.85
C CYS A 227 1.69 -19.50 -13.93
N PRO A 228 0.37 -19.61 -13.71
CA PRO A 228 -0.50 -18.46 -13.68
C PRO A 228 -0.05 -17.50 -12.58
N PRO A 229 -0.20 -16.18 -12.79
CA PRO A 229 0.06 -15.21 -11.73
C PRO A 229 -0.82 -15.52 -10.52
N LEU A 230 -0.28 -15.36 -9.32
CA LEU A 230 -1.03 -15.52 -8.05
C LEU A 230 -2.30 -14.67 -8.03
N VAL A 231 -2.25 -13.56 -8.74
CA VAL A 231 -3.34 -12.64 -8.97
C VAL A 231 -3.31 -12.31 -10.46
N SER A 232 -4.32 -12.75 -11.20
CA SER A 232 -4.47 -12.35 -12.60
C SER A 232 -4.72 -10.84 -12.69
N ASN A 233 -4.45 -10.24 -13.87
CA ASN A 233 -4.83 -8.85 -14.14
C ASN A 233 -6.34 -8.60 -13.98
N GLU A 234 -7.14 -9.64 -13.89
CA GLU A 234 -8.59 -9.62 -13.68
C GLU A 234 -8.98 -9.75 -12.19
N GLY A 235 -8.01 -9.91 -11.27
CA GLY A 235 -8.26 -9.99 -9.83
C GLY A 235 -8.73 -11.35 -9.32
N LEU A 236 -8.84 -12.34 -10.19
CA LEU A 236 -9.18 -13.71 -9.82
C LEU A 236 -7.90 -14.54 -9.68
N LEU A 237 -7.81 -15.28 -8.60
CA LEU A 237 -6.88 -16.40 -8.52
C LEU A 237 -7.21 -17.35 -9.68
N ASP A 238 -6.20 -17.72 -10.44
CA ASP A 238 -6.37 -18.76 -11.45
C ASP A 238 -6.94 -20.02 -10.77
N GLU A 239 -8.04 -20.55 -11.30
CA GLU A 239 -8.72 -21.74 -10.78
C GLU A 239 -7.80 -22.98 -10.71
N ASN A 240 -6.70 -22.96 -11.48
CA ASN A 240 -5.69 -24.00 -11.49
C ASN A 240 -4.60 -23.84 -10.41
N PHE A 241 -4.53 -22.68 -9.75
CA PHE A 241 -3.52 -22.39 -8.74
C PHE A 241 -3.54 -23.36 -7.54
N PRO A 242 -4.71 -23.79 -7.00
CA PRO A 242 -4.79 -24.81 -5.96
C PRO A 242 -4.20 -26.16 -6.39
N LYS A 243 -4.41 -26.56 -7.65
CA LYS A 243 -3.85 -27.82 -8.18
C LYS A 243 -2.35 -27.75 -8.34
N LEU A 244 -1.82 -26.58 -8.65
CA LEU A 244 -0.38 -26.37 -8.77
C LEU A 244 0.31 -26.45 -7.40
N ILE A 245 -0.24 -25.79 -6.37
CA ILE A 245 0.34 -25.83 -5.01
C ILE A 245 0.36 -27.27 -4.47
N SER A 246 -0.68 -28.07 -4.71
CA SER A 246 -0.73 -29.47 -4.24
C SER A 246 0.33 -30.38 -4.88
N GLN A 247 0.96 -29.98 -5.98
CA GLN A 247 2.07 -30.69 -6.61
C GLN A 247 3.44 -30.40 -5.99
N PHE A 248 3.54 -29.38 -5.13
CA PHE A 248 4.76 -28.93 -4.49
C PHE A 248 4.76 -29.12 -2.96
N GLN A 249 3.71 -29.74 -2.41
CA GLN A 249 3.64 -30.24 -1.04
C GLN A 249 4.09 -31.71 -0.99
#